data_7a001b0cf6260174d34bfd0124e13bc1
#
_entry.id   7a001b0cf6260174d34bfd0124e13bc1
#
_cell.length_a   1.000
_cell.length_b   1.000
_cell.length_c   1.000
_cell.angle_alpha   90.00
_cell.angle_beta   90.00
_cell.angle_gamma   90.00
#
_symmetry.space_group_name_H-M   'P 1'
#
loop_
_entity.id
_entity.type
_entity.pdbx_description
1 polymer ?
#
loop_
_entity_poly.entity_id
_entity_poly.type
_entity_poly.pdbx_seq_one_letter_code
_entity_poly.pdbx_strand_id
1 'polypeptide(L)'
;GCSFVIKPSEHTPLCAIALAYLADKAGFVKGSLNVVVSENAKMVGEIMTESERVRKFTFTGSTGVGKQLLSQCASTIKQTSMELGGNAPFIIFDNADLDEAVAGLMGAKFRNAGQTCVAANRIFVQRSVLETVLEKLTDKVAELKVGNGLDDGVDIGPLIYPKAKEKVQTLV
;
A
#
# COMPACT_ATOMS: atom_id res chain seq x y z
N GLY A 1 23.25 -8.29 -13.06
CA GLY A 1 23.61 -9.68 -12.87
C GLY A 1 23.21 -10.28 -11.53
N CYS A 2 22.38 -9.59 -10.69
CA CYS A 2 21.89 -10.17 -9.43
C CYS A 2 20.60 -10.96 -9.67
N SER A 3 20.43 -12.08 -8.93
CA SER A 3 19.16 -12.75 -8.83
C SER A 3 18.24 -12.03 -7.84
N PHE A 4 16.94 -12.22 -8.01
CA PHE A 4 15.90 -11.60 -7.22
C PHE A 4 14.92 -12.66 -6.71
N VAL A 5 14.57 -12.58 -5.43
CA VAL A 5 13.56 -13.44 -4.81
C VAL A 5 12.45 -12.54 -4.27
N ILE A 6 11.21 -12.77 -4.71
CA ILE A 6 10.03 -12.07 -4.25
C ILE A 6 9.19 -13.02 -3.39
N LYS A 7 8.84 -12.61 -2.18
CA LYS A 7 7.74 -13.17 -1.41
C LYS A 7 6.59 -12.14 -1.46
N PRO A 8 5.56 -12.34 -2.28
CA PRO A 8 4.40 -11.46 -2.29
C PRO A 8 3.55 -11.64 -1.02
N SER A 9 2.59 -10.72 -0.82
CA SER A 9 1.54 -10.96 0.16
C SER A 9 0.78 -12.25 -0.18
N GLU A 10 0.48 -13.05 0.82
CA GLU A 10 -0.35 -14.26 0.70
C GLU A 10 -1.76 -13.95 0.20
N HIS A 11 -2.26 -12.74 0.45
CA HIS A 11 -3.57 -12.29 -0.01
C HIS A 11 -3.59 -11.82 -1.47
N THR A 12 -2.43 -11.46 -2.05
CA THR A 12 -2.37 -10.88 -3.41
C THR A 12 -1.17 -11.40 -4.21
N PRO A 13 -0.96 -12.74 -4.34
CA PRO A 13 0.24 -13.30 -4.95
C PRO A 13 0.23 -13.26 -6.49
N LEU A 14 -0.94 -13.12 -7.12
CA LEU A 14 -1.11 -13.36 -8.55
C LEU A 14 -0.30 -12.41 -9.43
N CYS A 15 -0.19 -11.12 -9.06
CA CYS A 15 0.61 -10.16 -9.81
C CYS A 15 2.10 -10.51 -9.83
N ALA A 16 2.66 -10.99 -8.72
CA ALA A 16 4.05 -11.41 -8.67
C ALA A 16 4.30 -12.69 -9.49
N ILE A 17 3.36 -13.63 -9.45
CA ILE A 17 3.40 -14.84 -10.28
C ILE A 17 3.32 -14.49 -11.76
N ALA A 18 2.41 -13.60 -12.14
CA ALA A 18 2.29 -13.12 -13.53
C ALA A 18 3.57 -12.41 -14.00
N LEU A 19 4.20 -11.61 -13.14
CA LEU A 19 5.48 -10.96 -13.44
C LEU A 19 6.59 -11.98 -13.71
N ALA A 20 6.69 -13.05 -12.90
CA ALA A 20 7.66 -14.11 -13.12
C ALA A 20 7.41 -14.87 -14.43
N TYR A 21 6.14 -15.15 -14.74
CA TYR A 21 5.75 -15.75 -16.03
C TYR A 21 6.14 -14.86 -17.21
N LEU A 22 5.88 -13.56 -17.13
CA LEU A 22 6.25 -12.62 -18.20
C LEU A 22 7.77 -12.48 -18.35
N ALA A 23 8.53 -12.52 -17.25
CA ALA A 23 9.99 -12.52 -17.30
C ALA A 23 10.54 -13.77 -18.00
N ASP A 24 9.98 -14.96 -17.72
CA ASP A 24 10.34 -16.19 -18.43
C ASP A 24 10.03 -16.10 -19.93
N LYS A 25 8.85 -15.60 -20.29
CA LYS A 25 8.45 -15.36 -21.68
C LYS A 25 9.34 -14.34 -22.40
N ALA A 26 9.84 -13.34 -21.69
CA ALA A 26 10.76 -12.34 -22.20
C ALA A 26 12.22 -12.84 -22.34
N GLY A 27 12.50 -14.10 -22.01
CA GLY A 27 13.82 -14.71 -22.12
C GLY A 27 14.79 -14.36 -21.01
N PHE A 28 14.31 -13.99 -19.83
CA PHE A 28 15.17 -13.81 -18.66
C PHE A 28 15.91 -15.12 -18.32
N VAL A 29 17.16 -15.01 -17.91
CA VAL A 29 17.94 -16.18 -17.49
C VAL A 29 17.24 -16.87 -16.34
N LYS A 30 17.12 -18.20 -16.40
CA LYS A 30 16.49 -19.00 -15.34
C LYS A 30 17.14 -18.73 -13.99
N GLY A 31 16.32 -18.49 -12.96
CA GLY A 31 16.78 -18.16 -11.63
C GLY A 31 17.09 -16.67 -11.39
N SER A 32 16.95 -15.79 -12.41
CA SER A 32 17.10 -14.35 -12.22
C SER A 32 15.96 -13.78 -11.39
N LEU A 33 14.72 -14.21 -11.64
CA LEU A 33 13.53 -13.82 -10.89
C LEU A 33 12.83 -15.06 -10.33
N ASN A 34 12.64 -15.08 -9.02
CA ASN A 34 12.05 -16.22 -8.31
C ASN A 34 10.92 -15.70 -7.42
N VAL A 35 9.79 -16.42 -7.40
CA VAL A 35 8.65 -16.09 -6.54
C VAL A 35 8.41 -17.20 -5.55
N VAL A 36 8.31 -16.86 -4.26
CA VAL A 36 8.02 -17.78 -3.16
C VAL A 36 6.69 -17.36 -2.53
N VAL A 37 5.65 -18.14 -2.74
CA VAL A 37 4.35 -17.92 -2.08
C VAL A 37 4.31 -18.74 -0.79
N SER A 38 3.93 -18.11 0.31
CA SER A 38 3.85 -18.75 1.62
C SER A 38 2.87 -18.02 2.53
N GLU A 39 2.05 -18.76 3.26
CA GLU A 39 1.22 -18.26 4.35
C GLU A 39 2.05 -17.91 5.60
N ASN A 40 3.23 -18.51 5.76
CA ASN A 40 4.14 -18.21 6.86
C ASN A 40 5.12 -17.10 6.47
N ALA A 41 4.60 -15.85 6.40
CA ALA A 41 5.40 -14.68 6.06
C ALA A 41 6.56 -14.44 7.05
N LYS A 42 6.37 -14.76 8.33
CA LYS A 42 7.39 -14.61 9.37
C LYS A 42 8.60 -15.50 9.09
N MET A 43 8.38 -16.78 8.87
CA MET A 43 9.45 -17.75 8.57
C MET A 43 10.24 -17.36 7.32
N VAL A 44 9.56 -16.97 6.24
CA VAL A 44 10.25 -16.56 5.02
C VAL A 44 11.05 -15.28 5.25
N GLY A 45 10.49 -14.32 6.00
CA GLY A 45 11.18 -13.09 6.39
C GLY A 45 12.47 -13.38 7.17
N GLU A 46 12.42 -14.26 8.17
CA GLU A 46 13.57 -14.70 8.98
C GLU A 46 14.65 -15.33 8.10
N ILE A 47 14.29 -16.29 7.24
CA ILE A 47 15.24 -16.93 6.31
C ILE A 47 15.92 -15.89 5.40
N MET A 48 15.17 -14.94 4.87
CA MET A 48 15.72 -13.92 3.97
C MET A 48 16.61 -12.91 4.70
N THR A 49 16.25 -12.53 5.92
CA THR A 49 17.02 -11.55 6.70
C THR A 49 18.28 -12.14 7.32
N GLU A 50 18.29 -13.43 7.67
CA GLU A 50 19.44 -14.09 8.28
C GLU A 50 20.43 -14.66 7.25
N SER A 51 19.98 -14.98 6.05
CA SER A 51 20.82 -15.59 5.01
C SER A 51 21.93 -14.66 4.54
N GLU A 52 23.17 -15.06 4.65
CA GLU A 52 24.33 -14.34 4.11
C GLU A 52 24.34 -14.23 2.58
N ARG A 53 23.58 -15.07 1.89
CA ARG A 53 23.44 -15.02 0.41
C ARG A 53 22.60 -13.85 -0.05
N VAL A 54 21.69 -13.34 0.80
CA VAL A 54 20.86 -12.16 0.53
C VAL A 54 21.67 -10.92 0.89
N ARG A 55 22.05 -10.12 -0.08
CA ARG A 55 22.87 -8.92 0.12
C ARG A 55 22.05 -7.65 0.30
N LYS A 56 20.86 -7.61 -0.30
CA LYS A 56 19.91 -6.50 -0.15
C LYS A 56 18.54 -7.05 0.19
N PHE A 57 17.89 -6.45 1.17
CA PHE A 57 16.53 -6.76 1.58
C PHE A 57 15.63 -5.55 1.37
N THR A 58 14.54 -5.75 0.64
CA THR A 58 13.53 -4.71 0.38
C THR A 58 12.21 -5.17 0.95
N PHE A 59 11.52 -4.29 1.65
CA PHE A 59 10.23 -4.59 2.28
C PHE A 59 9.26 -3.44 2.08
N THR A 60 8.02 -3.79 1.72
CA THR A 60 6.88 -2.88 1.73
C THR A 60 5.81 -3.46 2.63
N GLY A 61 5.37 -2.69 3.63
CA GLY A 61 4.34 -3.14 4.57
C GLY A 61 4.21 -2.29 5.82
N SER A 62 3.75 -2.89 6.93
CA SER A 62 3.54 -2.15 8.17
C SER A 62 4.86 -1.74 8.84
N THR A 63 4.84 -0.56 9.49
CA THR A 63 6.01 -0.03 10.21
C THR A 63 6.51 -0.99 11.30
N GLY A 64 5.61 -1.67 12.01
CA GLY A 64 5.98 -2.64 13.05
C GLY A 64 6.78 -3.82 12.49
N VAL A 65 6.31 -4.42 11.41
CA VAL A 65 7.03 -5.51 10.73
C VAL A 65 8.33 -5.01 10.12
N GLY A 66 8.34 -3.81 9.51
CA GLY A 66 9.56 -3.22 8.95
C GLY A 66 10.66 -3.03 10.00
N LYS A 67 10.32 -2.55 11.20
CA LYS A 67 11.28 -2.42 12.32
C LYS A 67 11.88 -3.77 12.72
N GLN A 68 11.06 -4.82 12.81
CA GLN A 68 11.53 -6.17 13.12
C GLN A 68 12.50 -6.70 12.06
N LEU A 69 12.11 -6.62 10.77
CA LEU A 69 12.95 -7.09 9.67
C LEU A 69 14.26 -6.30 9.54
N LEU A 70 14.22 -4.99 9.76
CA LEU A 70 15.42 -4.14 9.78
C LEU A 70 16.38 -4.56 10.91
N SER A 71 15.86 -4.84 12.11
CA SER A 71 16.66 -5.34 13.24
C SER A 71 17.32 -6.68 12.91
N GLN A 72 16.61 -7.61 12.28
CA GLN A 72 17.15 -8.90 11.84
C GLN A 72 18.26 -8.75 10.79
N CYS A 73 18.11 -7.81 9.84
CA CYS A 73 19.12 -7.54 8.82
C CYS A 73 20.44 -7.02 9.37
N ALA A 74 20.44 -6.43 10.58
CA ALA A 74 21.62 -5.85 11.19
C ALA A 74 22.74 -6.89 11.44
N SER A 75 22.39 -8.14 11.76
CA SER A 75 23.34 -9.22 12.04
C SER A 75 24.28 -9.51 10.85
N THR A 76 23.82 -9.26 9.64
CA THR A 76 24.58 -9.52 8.39
C THR A 76 24.91 -8.23 7.62
N ILE A 77 24.63 -7.07 8.21
CA ILE A 77 24.89 -5.74 7.62
C ILE A 77 24.33 -5.62 6.20
N LYS A 78 23.11 -6.14 5.97
CA LYS A 78 22.45 -6.07 4.66
C LYS A 78 22.10 -4.63 4.30
N GLN A 79 22.19 -4.31 3.03
CA GLN A 79 21.51 -3.13 2.52
C GLN A 79 20.00 -3.31 2.63
N THR A 80 19.30 -2.31 3.13
CA THR A 80 17.85 -2.36 3.31
C THR A 80 17.16 -1.20 2.61
N SER A 81 15.96 -1.47 2.06
CA SER A 81 15.03 -0.44 1.60
C SER A 81 13.66 -0.75 2.20
N MET A 82 13.16 0.16 3.02
CA MET A 82 11.91 -0.02 3.78
C MET A 82 10.87 0.99 3.32
N GLU A 83 9.81 0.49 2.66
CA GLU A 83 8.62 1.23 2.29
C GLU A 83 7.51 0.92 3.27
N LEU A 84 7.16 1.87 4.11
CA LEU A 84 6.34 1.68 5.30
C LEU A 84 5.06 2.52 5.24
N GLY A 85 4.21 2.38 6.26
CA GLY A 85 3.01 3.19 6.39
C GLY A 85 3.32 4.67 6.56
N GLY A 86 2.42 5.50 6.08
CA GLY A 86 2.51 6.96 6.18
C GLY A 86 1.32 7.57 6.93
N ASN A 87 1.40 8.89 7.12
CA ASN A 87 0.34 9.71 7.71
C ASN A 87 0.31 11.06 7.00
N ALA A 88 0.08 11.03 5.68
CA ALA A 88 0.20 12.18 4.79
C ALA A 88 -0.79 13.30 5.16
N PRO A 89 -0.36 14.56 5.22
CA PRO A 89 -1.25 15.71 5.28
C PRO A 89 -1.77 16.09 3.89
N PHE A 90 -2.99 16.63 3.85
CA PHE A 90 -3.56 17.34 2.72
C PHE A 90 -4.00 18.72 3.20
N ILE A 91 -3.54 19.79 2.55
CA ILE A 91 -3.72 21.15 3.04
C ILE A 91 -4.47 21.96 1.98
N ILE A 92 -5.57 22.62 2.38
CA ILE A 92 -6.39 23.47 1.52
C ILE A 92 -6.38 24.88 2.09
N PHE A 93 -5.82 25.83 1.32
CA PHE A 93 -5.86 27.25 1.61
C PHE A 93 -7.07 27.94 0.92
N ASP A 94 -7.41 29.14 1.34
CA ASP A 94 -8.58 29.87 0.87
C ASP A 94 -8.48 30.39 -0.58
N ASN A 95 -7.26 30.49 -1.10
CA ASN A 95 -7.01 30.88 -2.48
C ASN A 95 -6.95 29.67 -3.46
N ALA A 96 -7.21 28.46 -2.98
CA ALA A 96 -7.27 27.28 -3.83
C ALA A 96 -8.56 27.24 -4.65
N ASP A 97 -8.52 26.63 -5.83
CA ASP A 97 -9.73 26.16 -6.50
C ASP A 97 -10.33 25.02 -5.68
N LEU A 98 -11.50 25.24 -5.07
CA LEU A 98 -12.09 24.29 -4.13
C LEU A 98 -12.65 23.06 -4.83
N ASP A 99 -13.07 23.14 -6.09
CA ASP A 99 -13.55 21.98 -6.84
C ASP A 99 -12.39 21.05 -7.18
N GLU A 100 -11.29 21.59 -7.68
CA GLU A 100 -10.07 20.83 -7.93
C GLU A 100 -9.44 20.30 -6.64
N ALA A 101 -9.48 21.06 -5.55
CA ALA A 101 -8.96 20.60 -4.26
C ALA A 101 -9.75 19.42 -3.70
N VAL A 102 -11.08 19.45 -3.80
CA VAL A 102 -11.96 18.34 -3.36
C VAL A 102 -11.77 17.12 -4.28
N ALA A 103 -11.68 17.31 -5.60
CA ALA A 103 -11.41 16.22 -6.54
C ALA A 103 -10.04 15.57 -6.25
N GLY A 104 -9.00 16.36 -6.01
CA GLY A 104 -7.68 15.88 -5.59
C GLY A 104 -7.72 15.14 -4.25
N LEU A 105 -8.48 15.62 -3.27
CA LEU A 105 -8.68 14.98 -1.97
C LEU A 105 -9.39 13.63 -2.10
N MET A 106 -10.44 13.53 -2.94
CA MET A 106 -11.11 12.26 -3.24
C MET A 106 -10.12 11.23 -3.77
N GLY A 107 -9.31 11.59 -4.77
CA GLY A 107 -8.27 10.72 -5.32
C GLY A 107 -7.19 10.33 -4.30
N ALA A 108 -6.76 11.28 -3.45
CA ALA A 108 -5.74 11.05 -2.43
C ALA A 108 -6.24 10.18 -1.26
N LYS A 109 -7.54 10.22 -0.95
CA LYS A 109 -8.12 9.54 0.22
C LYS A 109 -8.77 8.21 -0.11
N PHE A 110 -9.57 8.15 -1.17
CA PHE A 110 -10.47 7.02 -1.41
C PHE A 110 -9.95 6.00 -2.42
N ARG A 111 -8.86 6.29 -3.13
CA ARG A 111 -8.21 5.30 -4.00
C ARG A 111 -7.90 4.03 -3.22
N ASN A 112 -8.31 2.87 -3.76
CA ASN A 112 -8.13 1.56 -3.13
C ASN A 112 -8.73 1.48 -1.71
N ALA A 113 -9.87 2.14 -1.48
CA ALA A 113 -10.53 2.25 -0.17
C ALA A 113 -9.61 2.87 0.91
N GLY A 114 -8.68 3.76 0.53
CA GLY A 114 -7.70 4.38 1.45
C GLY A 114 -6.58 3.45 1.92
N GLN A 115 -6.49 2.24 1.39
CA GLN A 115 -5.49 1.22 1.78
C GLN A 115 -4.16 1.43 1.05
N THR A 116 -3.60 2.64 1.13
CA THR A 116 -2.31 2.99 0.51
C THR A 116 -1.43 3.74 1.49
N CYS A 117 -0.11 3.59 1.36
CA CYS A 117 0.87 4.29 2.20
C CYS A 117 0.84 5.82 2.00
N VAL A 118 0.39 6.28 0.84
CA VAL A 118 0.31 7.71 0.46
C VAL A 118 -1.08 8.31 0.68
N ALA A 119 -2.05 7.56 1.23
CA ALA A 119 -3.38 8.09 1.49
C ALA A 119 -3.33 9.28 2.46
N ALA A 120 -4.08 10.34 2.13
CA ALA A 120 -4.23 11.48 3.02
C ALA A 120 -4.99 11.07 4.29
N ASN A 121 -4.33 11.13 5.44
CA ASN A 121 -4.92 10.79 6.74
C ASN A 121 -5.24 12.01 7.60
N ARG A 122 -4.65 13.15 7.27
CA ARG A 122 -4.85 14.42 7.97
C ARG A 122 -5.20 15.49 6.96
N ILE A 123 -6.41 15.98 7.02
CA ILE A 123 -6.91 17.03 6.13
C ILE A 123 -6.97 18.32 6.92
N PHE A 124 -6.21 19.33 6.48
CA PHE A 124 -6.16 20.65 7.08
C PHE A 124 -6.80 21.65 6.11
N VAL A 125 -7.84 22.32 6.54
CA VAL A 125 -8.57 23.29 5.73
C VAL A 125 -8.54 24.63 6.42
N GLN A 126 -8.20 25.69 5.70
CA GLN A 126 -8.26 27.05 6.23
C GLN A 126 -9.70 27.37 6.63
N ARG A 127 -9.88 27.99 7.79
CA ARG A 127 -11.20 28.19 8.42
C ARG A 127 -12.20 28.91 7.53
N SER A 128 -11.75 29.88 6.75
CA SER A 128 -12.61 30.66 5.85
C SER A 128 -13.33 29.85 4.77
N VAL A 129 -12.80 28.69 4.40
CA VAL A 129 -13.35 27.82 3.34
C VAL A 129 -13.81 26.46 3.85
N LEU A 130 -13.74 26.22 5.15
CA LEU A 130 -14.01 24.90 5.76
C LEU A 130 -15.42 24.39 5.43
N GLU A 131 -16.45 25.20 5.62
CA GLU A 131 -17.84 24.80 5.41
C GLU A 131 -18.09 24.43 3.94
N THR A 132 -17.57 25.22 3.01
CA THR A 132 -17.70 24.96 1.57
C THR A 132 -16.99 23.66 1.17
N VAL A 133 -15.79 23.40 1.73
CA VAL A 133 -15.06 22.16 1.47
C VAL A 133 -15.80 20.95 2.05
N LEU A 134 -16.35 21.06 3.27
CA LEU A 134 -17.13 19.98 3.90
C LEU A 134 -18.38 19.64 3.09
N GLU A 135 -19.15 20.64 2.63
CA GLU A 135 -20.32 20.42 1.79
C GLU A 135 -19.95 19.67 0.51
N LYS A 136 -18.99 20.21 -0.27
CA LYS A 136 -18.54 19.59 -1.52
C LYS A 136 -17.98 18.19 -1.32
N LEU A 137 -17.20 17.97 -0.26
CA LEU A 137 -16.62 16.66 0.05
C LEU A 137 -17.69 15.65 0.43
N THR A 138 -18.68 16.06 1.23
CA THR A 138 -19.77 15.19 1.65
C THR A 138 -20.61 14.72 0.46
N ASP A 139 -20.93 15.65 -0.46
CA ASP A 139 -21.64 15.31 -1.69
C ASP A 139 -20.86 14.29 -2.53
N LYS A 140 -19.56 14.52 -2.74
CA LYS A 140 -18.71 13.61 -3.51
C LYS A 140 -18.55 12.24 -2.84
N VAL A 141 -18.46 12.19 -1.53
CA VAL A 141 -18.41 10.90 -0.79
C VAL A 141 -19.73 10.15 -0.89
N ALA A 142 -20.87 10.86 -0.87
CA ALA A 142 -22.19 10.24 -1.01
C ALA A 142 -22.42 9.62 -2.41
N GLU A 143 -21.76 10.13 -3.44
CA GLU A 143 -21.82 9.58 -4.81
C GLU A 143 -21.07 8.24 -4.96
N LEU A 144 -20.13 7.90 -4.03
CA LEU A 144 -19.30 6.71 -4.13
C LEU A 144 -20.13 5.41 -4.04
N LYS A 145 -19.96 4.55 -5.02
CA LYS A 145 -20.60 3.23 -5.07
C LYS A 145 -19.66 2.17 -4.50
N VAL A 146 -20.09 1.56 -3.40
CA VAL A 146 -19.36 0.46 -2.75
C VAL A 146 -19.92 -0.87 -3.25
N GLY A 147 -19.06 -1.78 -3.71
CA GLY A 147 -19.52 -3.07 -4.22
C GLY A 147 -18.36 -3.99 -4.65
N ASN A 148 -18.70 -4.98 -5.49
CA ASN A 148 -17.71 -5.83 -6.10
C ASN A 148 -16.95 -5.05 -7.19
N GLY A 149 -15.63 -4.96 -7.09
CA GLY A 149 -14.79 -4.21 -8.03
C GLY A 149 -14.75 -4.76 -9.47
N LEU A 150 -15.42 -5.88 -9.75
CA LEU A 150 -15.63 -6.42 -11.09
C LEU A 150 -16.93 -5.93 -11.74
N ASP A 151 -17.79 -5.26 -10.97
CA ASP A 151 -19.06 -4.74 -11.46
C ASP A 151 -18.86 -3.31 -12.01
N ASP A 152 -19.56 -3.00 -13.10
CA ASP A 152 -19.47 -1.68 -13.73
C ASP A 152 -19.96 -0.56 -12.81
N GLY A 153 -19.19 0.53 -12.74
CA GLY A 153 -19.54 1.73 -11.98
C GLY A 153 -19.35 1.59 -10.46
N VAL A 154 -18.64 0.58 -9.98
CA VAL A 154 -18.20 0.47 -8.58
C VAL A 154 -16.91 1.26 -8.38
N ASP A 155 -16.90 2.17 -7.41
CA ASP A 155 -15.75 3.03 -7.09
C ASP A 155 -14.90 2.43 -5.97
N ILE A 156 -15.52 1.78 -4.99
CA ILE A 156 -14.88 1.26 -3.77
C ILE A 156 -15.15 -0.23 -3.64
N GLY A 157 -14.09 -1.03 -3.72
CA GLY A 157 -14.13 -2.45 -3.45
C GLY A 157 -14.04 -2.79 -1.96
N PRO A 158 -13.99 -4.10 -1.61
CA PRO A 158 -13.86 -4.54 -0.23
C PRO A 158 -12.49 -4.20 0.37
N LEU A 159 -12.43 -4.13 1.69
CA LEU A 159 -11.17 -4.14 2.42
C LEU A 159 -10.47 -5.49 2.25
N ILE A 160 -9.13 -5.51 2.35
CA ILE A 160 -8.29 -6.68 2.05
C ILE A 160 -8.61 -7.92 2.90
N TYR A 161 -9.04 -7.74 4.16
CA TYR A 161 -9.40 -8.83 5.09
C TYR A 161 -10.28 -8.31 6.24
N PRO A 162 -11.02 -9.20 6.94
CA PRO A 162 -11.98 -8.81 7.99
C PRO A 162 -11.38 -7.96 9.11
N LYS A 163 -10.15 -8.26 9.55
CA LYS A 163 -9.46 -7.50 10.60
C LYS A 163 -9.21 -6.03 10.22
N ALA A 164 -9.10 -5.72 8.93
CA ALA A 164 -9.00 -4.33 8.47
C ALA A 164 -10.31 -3.57 8.75
N LYS A 165 -11.47 -4.24 8.59
CA LYS A 165 -12.77 -3.67 8.94
C LYS A 165 -12.86 -3.39 10.44
N GLU A 166 -12.45 -4.34 11.28
CA GLU A 166 -12.46 -4.17 12.75
C GLU A 166 -11.61 -2.95 13.17
N LYS A 167 -10.43 -2.80 12.55
CA LYS A 167 -9.57 -1.64 12.79
C LYS A 167 -10.27 -0.33 12.42
N VAL A 168 -10.94 -0.25 11.28
CA VAL A 168 -11.69 0.95 10.89
C VAL A 168 -12.81 1.24 11.88
N GLN A 169 -13.57 0.23 12.29
CA GLN A 169 -14.65 0.36 13.27
C GLN A 169 -14.18 0.88 14.64
N THR A 170 -12.93 0.60 15.04
CA THR A 170 -12.37 1.13 16.30
C THR A 170 -11.88 2.57 16.19
N LEU A 171 -11.73 3.11 14.98
CA LEU A 171 -11.27 4.47 14.74
C LEU A 171 -12.43 5.47 14.56
N VAL A 172 -13.64 4.96 14.34
CA VAL A 172 -14.90 5.71 14.17
C VAL A 172 -15.75 5.56 15.42
#